data_082cd54fa87560097e9b407717630c1d
#
_entry.id   082cd54fa87560097e9b407717630c1d
#
_cell.length_a   1.000
_cell.length_b   1.000
_cell.length_c   1.000
_cell.angle_alpha   90.00
_cell.angle_beta   90.00
_cell.angle_gamma   90.00
#
_symmetry.space_group_name_H-M   'P 1'
#
loop_
_entity.id
_entity.type
_entity.pdbx_description
1 polymer ?
#
loop_
_entity_poly.entity_id
_entity_poly.type
_entity_poly.pdbx_seq_one_letter_code
_entity_poly.pdbx_strand_id
1 'polypeptide(L)'
;MLTPSLLAAHTTLSLQEKHVDVLAKLIADALPQQPNRPSLNLSLAIDRSGSMSAGNALEHAKQACLNLLSRLAATDRIAVVMYDGNADIALPSCLVSEARLKLPSILQRYRPGGSTALHKGWLTAAGQAAPFVGDYDISRILLLSDGQATDGQCNPSALKEEAHQLLGEGLSTATYGLGLGFNELLMTEMAAGGPARFAQDALQLEPYFDADFNLLSQTVAPHVLLKLTAQCGDMTLNVENLNDFSKDEAGYYRLPAAVADAETWSAFRCSLDLIKNAKAIDIKADWKWTTLDGKQHQQQDCLSLKVGKKTSKPNEQVTERCAELDAARLARKASEAARLGDFIVAGQHIQNMRGLSAQNAYICGVADNLESLVARGDAVSFSKEALYSSSTMSNRIADNNEMSGSLDSDRFGLRKAVQGKANQGGQS
;
A
#
# COMPACT_ATOMS: atom_id res chain seq x y z
N MET A 1 -21.52 -7.99 4.64
CA MET A 1 -20.99 -9.39 4.68
C MET A 1 -19.67 -9.42 3.93
N LEU A 2 -18.76 -10.35 4.28
CA LEU A 2 -17.53 -10.56 3.52
C LEU A 2 -17.66 -11.85 2.73
N THR A 3 -17.50 -11.79 1.40
CA THR A 3 -17.74 -12.92 0.50
C THR A 3 -16.47 -13.22 -0.31
N PRO A 4 -15.83 -14.38 -0.10
CA PRO A 4 -14.74 -14.83 -0.94
C PRO A 4 -15.19 -15.14 -2.37
N SER A 5 -14.30 -14.96 -3.33
CA SER A 5 -14.48 -15.32 -4.73
C SER A 5 -13.14 -15.70 -5.36
N LEU A 6 -13.13 -16.79 -6.13
CA LEU A 6 -11.95 -17.30 -6.80
C LEU A 6 -12.21 -17.39 -8.32
N LEU A 7 -11.40 -16.74 -9.11
CA LEU A 7 -11.52 -16.67 -10.56
C LEU A 7 -10.19 -17.10 -11.20
N ALA A 8 -10.24 -17.75 -12.36
CA ALA A 8 -9.05 -18.00 -13.17
C ALA A 8 -9.16 -17.30 -14.52
N ALA A 9 -8.00 -16.99 -15.10
CA ALA A 9 -7.93 -16.42 -16.45
C ALA A 9 -8.63 -17.30 -17.50
N HIS A 10 -8.60 -18.61 -17.28
CA HIS A 10 -9.22 -19.58 -18.19
C HIS A 10 -9.94 -20.69 -17.42
N THR A 11 -11.13 -21.09 -17.89
CA THR A 11 -11.88 -22.24 -17.34
C THR A 11 -11.44 -23.58 -17.96
N THR A 12 -10.81 -23.52 -19.15
CA THR A 12 -10.21 -24.66 -19.83
C THR A 12 -8.83 -24.26 -20.35
N LEU A 13 -7.85 -25.11 -20.10
CA LEU A 13 -6.45 -24.89 -20.48
C LEU A 13 -6.01 -25.93 -21.51
N SER A 14 -5.20 -25.53 -22.47
CA SER A 14 -4.48 -26.47 -23.33
C SER A 14 -3.20 -26.94 -22.62
N LEU A 15 -2.69 -28.12 -22.99
CA LEU A 15 -1.42 -28.64 -22.47
C LEU A 15 -0.19 -27.80 -22.92
N GLN A 16 -0.37 -26.81 -23.78
CA GLN A 16 0.68 -25.92 -24.25
C GLN A 16 0.86 -24.69 -23.34
N GLU A 17 -0.12 -24.42 -22.47
CA GLU A 17 -0.01 -23.32 -21.52
C GLU A 17 1.09 -23.60 -20.48
N LYS A 18 1.92 -22.60 -20.21
CA LYS A 18 3.00 -22.70 -19.24
C LYS A 18 2.55 -22.30 -17.83
N HIS A 19 1.52 -21.48 -17.74
CA HIS A 19 0.95 -21.01 -16.47
C HIS A 19 -0.53 -20.68 -16.64
N VAL A 20 -1.20 -20.54 -15.52
CA VAL A 20 -2.54 -19.95 -15.42
C VAL A 20 -2.56 -18.93 -14.31
N ASP A 21 -3.13 -17.77 -14.62
CA ASP A 21 -3.33 -16.70 -13.65
C ASP A 21 -4.69 -16.87 -12.95
N VAL A 22 -4.67 -16.57 -11.64
CA VAL A 22 -5.80 -16.76 -10.72
C VAL A 22 -5.95 -15.51 -9.88
N LEU A 23 -7.19 -15.06 -9.70
CA LEU A 23 -7.55 -13.93 -8.87
C LEU A 23 -8.40 -14.42 -7.70
N ALA A 24 -7.92 -14.22 -6.49
CA ALA A 24 -8.66 -14.47 -5.26
C ALA A 24 -9.11 -13.13 -4.68
N LYS A 25 -10.41 -12.97 -4.40
CA LYS A 25 -11.03 -11.73 -3.93
C LYS A 25 -11.81 -11.97 -2.66
N LEU A 26 -11.82 -10.99 -1.77
CA LEU A 26 -12.72 -10.89 -0.64
C LEU A 26 -13.54 -9.62 -0.83
N ILE A 27 -14.81 -9.77 -1.13
CA ILE A 27 -15.75 -8.70 -1.45
C ILE A 27 -16.45 -8.28 -0.17
N ALA A 28 -16.39 -7.00 0.17
CA ALA A 28 -17.11 -6.42 1.29
C ALA A 28 -18.35 -5.68 0.80
N ASP A 29 -19.51 -6.02 1.36
CA ASP A 29 -20.73 -5.27 1.09
C ASP A 29 -20.62 -3.84 1.63
N ALA A 30 -21.43 -2.93 1.10
CA ALA A 30 -21.61 -1.59 1.64
C ALA A 30 -22.03 -1.65 3.13
N LEU A 31 -21.51 -0.71 3.92
CA LEU A 31 -21.88 -0.62 5.34
C LEU A 31 -23.36 -0.18 5.48
N PRO A 32 -24.13 -0.79 6.40
CA PRO A 32 -25.42 -0.22 6.78
C PRO A 32 -25.25 1.17 7.40
N GLN A 33 -26.28 2.00 7.38
CA GLN A 33 -26.29 3.44 7.71
C GLN A 33 -25.91 3.82 9.15
N GLN A 34 -25.06 3.14 9.82
CA GLN A 34 -24.30 3.53 11.02
C GLN A 34 -23.35 2.38 11.36
N PRO A 35 -22.21 2.28 10.70
CA PRO A 35 -21.23 1.28 11.09
C PRO A 35 -20.54 1.72 12.39
N ASN A 36 -20.25 0.78 13.25
CA ASN A 36 -19.21 0.97 14.25
C ASN A 36 -17.89 1.20 13.49
N ARG A 37 -17.43 2.44 13.48
CA ARG A 37 -16.10 2.77 12.96
C ARG A 37 -15.06 2.01 13.79
N PRO A 38 -14.02 1.44 13.17
CA PRO A 38 -12.93 0.81 13.93
C PRO A 38 -12.27 1.80 14.90
N SER A 39 -11.93 1.31 16.06
CA SER A 39 -11.11 2.04 17.04
C SER A 39 -9.67 2.09 16.56
N LEU A 40 -9.01 3.25 16.70
CA LEU A 40 -7.69 3.49 16.16
C LEU A 40 -6.66 3.76 17.27
N ASN A 41 -5.49 3.13 17.13
CA ASN A 41 -4.29 3.41 17.91
C ASN A 41 -3.20 3.87 16.93
N LEU A 42 -2.97 5.19 16.86
CA LEU A 42 -2.07 5.81 15.90
C LEU A 42 -0.83 6.37 16.60
N SER A 43 0.34 6.15 16.01
CA SER A 43 1.59 6.76 16.46
C SER A 43 2.25 7.47 15.29
N LEU A 44 2.43 8.78 15.39
CA LEU A 44 3.06 9.61 14.37
C LEU A 44 4.54 9.79 14.68
N ALA A 45 5.40 9.47 13.69
CA ALA A 45 6.81 9.83 13.69
C ALA A 45 7.02 10.94 12.67
N ILE A 46 7.28 12.16 13.13
CA ILE A 46 7.39 13.35 12.30
C ILE A 46 8.84 13.80 12.27
N ASP A 47 9.43 13.85 11.09
CA ASP A 47 10.74 14.39 10.82
C ASP A 47 10.75 15.89 11.11
N ARG A 48 11.75 16.34 11.89
CA ARG A 48 12.04 17.76 12.12
C ARG A 48 13.49 18.12 11.79
N SER A 49 14.16 17.28 10.99
CA SER A 49 15.53 17.54 10.53
C SER A 49 15.66 18.89 9.83
N GLY A 50 16.89 19.32 9.58
CA GLY A 50 17.16 20.63 9.00
C GLY A 50 16.48 20.91 7.68
N SER A 51 16.29 19.88 6.84
CA SER A 51 15.59 19.96 5.55
C SER A 51 14.12 20.36 5.67
N MET A 52 13.44 19.99 6.76
CA MET A 52 12.04 20.32 7.04
C MET A 52 11.78 21.84 7.23
N SER A 53 12.84 22.68 7.19
CA SER A 53 12.71 24.13 7.11
C SER A 53 12.28 24.62 5.73
N ALA A 54 12.58 23.85 4.67
CA ALA A 54 12.25 24.23 3.30
C ALA A 54 10.74 24.23 3.08
N GLY A 55 10.20 25.28 2.45
CA GLY A 55 8.77 25.38 2.13
C GLY A 55 7.84 25.26 3.35
N ASN A 56 8.31 25.56 4.56
CA ASN A 56 7.57 25.37 5.81
C ASN A 56 7.08 23.92 6.03
N ALA A 57 7.81 22.92 5.54
CA ALA A 57 7.39 21.52 5.57
C ALA A 57 7.01 21.04 6.97
N LEU A 58 7.78 21.42 8.00
CA LEU A 58 7.45 21.08 9.40
C LEU A 58 6.12 21.68 9.87
N GLU A 59 5.83 22.93 9.51
CA GLU A 59 4.56 23.56 9.90
C GLU A 59 3.36 22.90 9.20
N HIS A 60 3.49 22.53 7.92
CA HIS A 60 2.47 21.75 7.21
C HIS A 60 2.27 20.36 7.82
N ALA A 61 3.36 19.68 8.21
CA ALA A 61 3.28 18.39 8.90
C ALA A 61 2.57 18.50 10.25
N LYS A 62 2.86 19.53 11.04
CA LYS A 62 2.17 19.83 12.29
C LYS A 62 0.68 20.11 12.08
N GLN A 63 0.35 20.89 11.04
CA GLN A 63 -1.04 21.20 10.71
C GLN A 63 -1.79 19.96 10.27
N ALA A 64 -1.20 19.12 9.41
CA ALA A 64 -1.79 17.84 8.99
C ALA A 64 -2.02 16.91 10.20
N CYS A 65 -1.07 16.87 11.15
CA CYS A 65 -1.24 16.13 12.41
C CYS A 65 -2.43 16.66 13.24
N LEU A 66 -2.59 17.97 13.38
CA LEU A 66 -3.73 18.58 14.11
C LEU A 66 -5.06 18.34 13.40
N ASN A 67 -5.09 18.39 12.07
CA ASN A 67 -6.28 18.09 11.28
C ASN A 67 -6.68 16.62 11.45
N LEU A 68 -5.71 15.68 11.37
CA LEU A 68 -5.96 14.27 11.69
C LEU A 68 -6.53 14.11 13.11
N LEU A 69 -5.92 14.75 14.11
CA LEU A 69 -6.39 14.71 15.50
C LEU A 69 -7.86 15.18 15.64
N SER A 70 -8.29 16.16 14.86
CA SER A 70 -9.66 16.67 14.89
C SER A 70 -10.68 15.64 14.41
N ARG A 71 -10.28 14.73 13.51
CA ARG A 71 -11.13 13.69 12.90
C ARG A 71 -11.22 12.40 13.72
N LEU A 72 -10.23 12.13 14.55
CA LEU A 72 -10.20 10.95 15.43
C LEU A 72 -11.32 11.00 16.45
N ALA A 73 -11.84 9.85 16.91
CA ALA A 73 -12.78 9.79 18.01
C ALA A 73 -12.10 10.10 19.35
N ALA A 74 -12.83 10.59 20.30
CA ALA A 74 -12.31 10.90 21.66
C ALA A 74 -11.68 9.66 22.35
N THR A 75 -12.16 8.48 22.00
CA THR A 75 -11.76 7.16 22.50
C THR A 75 -10.60 6.53 21.73
N ASP A 76 -10.21 7.07 20.58
CA ASP A 76 -9.00 6.64 19.87
C ASP A 76 -7.75 6.99 20.68
N ARG A 77 -6.64 6.34 20.34
CA ARG A 77 -5.32 6.66 20.90
C ARG A 77 -4.43 7.32 19.89
N ILE A 78 -3.59 8.23 20.38
CA ILE A 78 -2.57 8.89 19.57
C ILE A 78 -1.29 9.09 20.37
N ALA A 79 -0.16 8.90 19.71
CA ALA A 79 1.16 9.32 20.16
C ALA A 79 1.83 10.17 19.08
N VAL A 80 2.71 11.09 19.47
CA VAL A 80 3.51 11.89 18.53
C VAL A 80 4.96 11.88 18.95
N VAL A 81 5.82 11.45 18.06
CA VAL A 81 7.27 11.45 18.16
C VAL A 81 7.82 12.45 17.15
N MET A 82 8.64 13.37 17.60
CA MET A 82 9.39 14.29 16.76
C MET A 82 10.83 13.78 16.68
N TYR A 83 11.38 13.61 15.49
CA TYR A 83 12.74 13.11 15.36
C TYR A 83 13.61 13.96 14.42
N ASP A 84 14.90 14.00 14.75
CA ASP A 84 16.00 14.52 13.95
C ASP A 84 17.20 13.55 14.10
N GLY A 85 18.36 13.95 14.56
CA GLY A 85 19.45 13.06 15.01
C GLY A 85 19.10 12.29 16.30
N ASN A 86 17.98 12.62 16.93
CA ASN A 86 17.41 11.95 18.08
C ASN A 86 15.91 11.75 17.91
N ALA A 87 15.28 10.94 18.79
CA ALA A 87 13.83 10.77 18.81
C ALA A 87 13.29 11.26 20.15
N ASP A 88 12.34 12.19 20.09
CA ASP A 88 11.74 12.85 21.22
C ASP A 88 10.24 12.55 21.29
N ILE A 89 9.76 11.96 22.37
CA ILE A 89 8.35 11.67 22.58
C ILE A 89 7.64 12.97 22.93
N ALA A 90 7.15 13.66 21.89
CA ALA A 90 6.46 14.94 22.06
C ALA A 90 5.13 14.77 22.81
N LEU A 91 4.38 13.75 22.47
CA LEU A 91 3.16 13.34 23.15
C LEU A 91 3.22 11.83 23.39
N PRO A 92 3.33 11.35 24.63
CA PRO A 92 3.17 9.94 24.95
C PRO A 92 1.79 9.42 24.54
N SER A 93 1.66 8.11 24.27
CA SER A 93 0.39 7.51 23.89
C SER A 93 -0.70 7.81 24.92
N CYS A 94 -1.74 8.51 24.49
CA CYS A 94 -2.88 8.89 25.32
C CYS A 94 -4.18 8.89 24.50
N LEU A 95 -5.32 9.02 25.17
CA LEU A 95 -6.59 9.18 24.48
C LEU A 95 -6.64 10.51 23.71
N VAL A 96 -7.32 10.49 22.56
CA VAL A 96 -7.49 11.68 21.72
C VAL A 96 -8.18 12.82 22.48
N SER A 97 -9.11 12.52 23.40
CA SER A 97 -9.71 13.52 24.30
C SER A 97 -8.68 14.33 25.09
N GLU A 98 -7.60 13.69 25.55
CA GLU A 98 -6.51 14.36 26.26
C GLU A 98 -5.55 15.04 25.27
N ALA A 99 -5.24 14.37 24.16
CA ALA A 99 -4.33 14.89 23.13
C ALA A 99 -4.79 16.24 22.58
N ARG A 100 -6.08 16.42 22.36
CA ARG A 100 -6.67 17.68 21.86
C ARG A 100 -6.35 18.88 22.73
N LEU A 101 -6.20 18.69 24.03
CA LEU A 101 -5.89 19.75 24.97
C LEU A 101 -4.40 20.10 25.02
N LYS A 102 -3.53 19.10 24.76
CA LYS A 102 -2.08 19.22 25.00
C LYS A 102 -1.30 19.44 23.71
N LEU A 103 -1.63 18.71 22.63
CA LEU A 103 -0.81 18.61 21.43
C LEU A 103 -0.58 19.96 20.72
N PRO A 104 -1.57 20.86 20.56
CA PRO A 104 -1.33 22.14 19.87
C PRO A 104 -0.20 22.97 20.49
N SER A 105 -0.17 23.09 21.82
CA SER A 105 0.87 23.83 22.53
C SER A 105 2.24 23.13 22.51
N ILE A 106 2.24 21.78 22.49
CA ILE A 106 3.45 20.97 22.41
C ILE A 106 4.12 21.17 21.06
N LEU A 107 3.38 21.01 19.94
CA LEU A 107 3.92 21.13 18.59
C LEU A 107 4.52 22.50 18.29
N GLN A 108 3.99 23.57 18.89
CA GLN A 108 4.53 24.94 18.74
C GLN A 108 5.97 25.10 19.20
N ARG A 109 6.48 24.20 20.07
CA ARG A 109 7.85 24.26 20.60
C ARG A 109 8.89 23.70 19.66
N TYR A 110 8.51 22.82 18.75
CA TYR A 110 9.43 22.15 17.84
C TYR A 110 9.81 23.05 16.67
N ARG A 111 11.10 23.02 16.33
CA ARG A 111 11.69 23.77 15.20
C ARG A 111 12.52 22.81 14.37
N PRO A 112 12.72 23.08 13.07
CA PRO A 112 13.60 22.29 12.23
C PRO A 112 15.05 22.36 12.74
N GLY A 113 15.79 21.25 12.65
CA GLY A 113 17.21 21.19 12.98
C GLY A 113 17.72 19.75 13.11
N GLY A 114 19.02 19.58 13.08
CA GLY A 114 19.68 18.28 13.24
C GLY A 114 19.75 17.41 11.97
N SER A 115 20.24 16.18 12.14
CA SER A 115 20.31 15.11 11.15
C SER A 115 19.00 14.32 11.09
N THR A 116 18.97 13.15 10.42
CA THR A 116 17.75 12.35 10.22
C THR A 116 17.96 10.92 10.68
N ALA A 117 17.67 10.62 11.96
CA ALA A 117 17.67 9.28 12.53
C ALA A 117 16.28 8.61 12.36
N LEU A 118 15.88 8.39 11.12
CA LEU A 118 14.55 7.90 10.73
C LEU A 118 14.18 6.60 11.45
N HIS A 119 15.07 5.61 11.46
CA HIS A 119 14.86 4.32 12.14
C HIS A 119 14.56 4.49 13.62
N LYS A 120 15.32 5.36 14.32
CA LYS A 120 15.10 5.66 15.74
C LYS A 120 13.75 6.32 15.99
N GLY A 121 13.35 7.28 15.13
CA GLY A 121 12.04 7.91 15.18
C GLY A 121 10.90 6.90 15.02
N TRP A 122 11.01 6.04 14.02
CA TRP A 122 10.05 4.99 13.74
C TRP A 122 9.94 3.96 14.87
N LEU A 123 11.06 3.45 15.40
CA LEU A 123 11.04 2.50 16.52
C LEU A 123 10.50 3.13 17.81
N THR A 124 10.80 4.41 18.06
CA THR A 124 10.23 5.14 19.20
C THR A 124 8.72 5.25 19.06
N ALA A 125 8.21 5.53 17.87
CA ALA A 125 6.78 5.56 17.59
C ALA A 125 6.14 4.15 17.72
N ALA A 126 6.83 3.11 17.25
CA ALA A 126 6.41 1.72 17.44
C ALA A 126 6.26 1.40 18.94
N GLY A 127 7.23 1.77 19.75
CA GLY A 127 7.20 1.58 21.22
C GLY A 127 6.04 2.31 21.91
N GLN A 128 5.52 3.40 21.34
CA GLN A 128 4.34 4.10 21.85
C GLN A 128 3.02 3.40 21.49
N ALA A 129 2.94 2.75 20.32
CA ALA A 129 1.73 2.06 19.88
C ALA A 129 1.66 0.60 20.35
N ALA A 130 2.80 -0.09 20.44
CA ALA A 130 2.88 -1.53 20.73
C ALA A 130 2.14 -1.98 22.02
N PRO A 131 2.19 -1.26 23.16
CA PRO A 131 1.47 -1.67 24.36
C PRO A 131 -0.05 -1.77 24.21
N PHE A 132 -0.61 -1.19 23.16
CA PHE A 132 -2.06 -1.11 22.91
C PHE A 132 -2.50 -1.87 21.66
N VAL A 133 -1.59 -2.63 21.05
CA VAL A 133 -1.94 -3.56 19.97
C VAL A 133 -2.85 -4.66 20.53
N GLY A 134 -3.99 -4.88 19.87
CA GLY A 134 -5.02 -5.82 20.35
C GLY A 134 -6.11 -5.19 21.22
N ASP A 135 -5.87 -4.03 21.84
CA ASP A 135 -6.90 -3.26 22.54
C ASP A 135 -7.73 -2.40 21.56
N TYR A 136 -7.21 -2.19 20.36
CA TYR A 136 -7.81 -1.40 19.28
C TYR A 136 -7.89 -2.22 18.01
N ASP A 137 -8.90 -1.95 17.18
CA ASP A 137 -9.11 -2.69 15.93
C ASP A 137 -7.96 -2.50 14.93
N ILE A 138 -7.38 -1.28 14.91
CA ILE A 138 -6.26 -0.95 14.02
C ILE A 138 -5.18 -0.20 14.79
N SER A 139 -3.96 -0.74 14.78
CA SER A 139 -2.76 -0.07 15.27
C SER A 139 -1.83 0.28 14.10
N ARG A 140 -1.45 1.58 13.99
CA ARG A 140 -0.64 2.05 12.85
C ARG A 140 0.35 3.13 13.22
N ILE A 141 1.56 3.01 12.65
CA ILE A 141 2.57 4.07 12.64
C ILE A 141 2.41 4.89 11.35
N LEU A 142 2.41 6.21 11.48
CA LEU A 142 2.45 7.16 10.37
C LEU A 142 3.84 7.80 10.37
N LEU A 143 4.72 7.38 9.46
CA LEU A 143 6.11 7.82 9.36
C LEU A 143 6.24 8.89 8.29
N LEU A 144 6.67 10.08 8.68
CA LEU A 144 6.85 11.25 7.80
C LEU A 144 8.32 11.63 7.73
N SER A 145 8.87 11.79 6.51
CA SER A 145 10.24 12.25 6.28
C SER A 145 10.38 13.00 4.96
N ASP A 146 11.23 14.05 4.94
CA ASP A 146 11.61 14.79 3.74
C ASP A 146 13.08 14.56 3.35
N GLY A 147 13.83 13.81 4.16
CA GLY A 147 15.28 13.64 4.04
C GLY A 147 15.75 12.21 3.81
N GLN A 148 17.05 12.12 3.55
CA GLN A 148 17.76 10.84 3.58
C GLN A 148 17.93 10.41 5.04
N ALA A 149 17.70 9.13 5.34
CA ALA A 149 18.13 8.58 6.61
C ALA A 149 19.67 8.66 6.68
N THR A 150 20.17 9.52 7.55
CA THR A 150 21.62 9.80 7.67
C THR A 150 22.24 9.18 8.91
N ASP A 151 21.43 8.65 9.79
CA ASP A 151 21.86 8.09 11.08
C ASP A 151 21.11 6.81 11.43
N GLY A 152 21.79 5.84 12.02
CA GLY A 152 21.24 4.54 12.41
C GLY A 152 21.14 3.53 11.26
N GLN A 153 20.15 2.63 11.35
CA GLN A 153 19.89 1.64 10.31
C GLN A 153 19.26 2.31 9.08
N CYS A 154 19.92 2.16 7.92
CA CYS A 154 19.49 2.74 6.64
C CYS A 154 19.37 1.69 5.52
N ASN A 155 19.57 0.40 5.83
CA ASN A 155 19.44 -0.67 4.83
C ASN A 155 17.96 -0.96 4.56
N PRO A 156 17.47 -0.74 3.32
CA PRO A 156 16.03 -0.92 3.01
C PRO A 156 15.53 -2.34 3.27
N SER A 157 16.34 -3.38 2.97
CA SER A 157 15.94 -4.77 3.18
C SER A 157 15.79 -5.14 4.65
N ALA A 158 16.72 -4.66 5.50
CA ALA A 158 16.62 -4.88 6.95
C ALA A 158 15.39 -4.18 7.54
N LEU A 159 15.14 -2.93 7.13
CA LEU A 159 13.97 -2.16 7.58
C LEU A 159 12.65 -2.73 7.06
N LYS A 160 12.65 -3.33 5.87
CA LYS A 160 11.51 -4.10 5.35
C LYS A 160 11.18 -5.27 6.27
N GLU A 161 12.19 -6.06 6.64
CA GLU A 161 12.01 -7.23 7.51
C GLU A 161 11.47 -6.82 8.89
N GLU A 162 12.02 -5.77 9.50
CA GLU A 162 11.53 -5.23 10.77
C GLU A 162 10.07 -4.71 10.64
N ALA A 163 9.73 -4.01 9.56
CA ALA A 163 8.36 -3.51 9.34
C ALA A 163 7.37 -4.66 9.14
N HIS A 164 7.77 -5.73 8.44
CA HIS A 164 6.95 -6.93 8.30
C HIS A 164 6.82 -7.74 9.59
N GLN A 165 7.83 -7.72 10.46
CA GLN A 165 7.75 -8.31 11.79
C GLN A 165 6.71 -7.55 12.63
N LEU A 166 6.77 -6.22 12.70
CA LEU A 166 5.78 -5.41 13.41
C LEU A 166 4.36 -5.61 12.86
N LEU A 167 4.23 -5.72 11.53
CA LEU A 167 2.95 -6.06 10.91
C LEU A 167 2.45 -7.44 11.36
N GLY A 168 3.35 -8.41 11.50
CA GLY A 168 3.04 -9.73 12.06
C GLY A 168 2.52 -9.68 13.49
N GLU A 169 2.96 -8.71 14.26
CA GLU A 169 2.54 -8.41 15.64
C GLU A 169 1.27 -7.54 15.70
N GLY A 170 0.70 -7.12 14.54
CA GLY A 170 -0.51 -6.33 14.45
C GLY A 170 -0.29 -4.81 14.35
N LEU A 171 0.96 -4.37 14.20
CA LEU A 171 1.31 -2.94 14.07
C LEU A 171 1.74 -2.62 12.63
N SER A 172 0.88 -1.96 11.87
CA SER A 172 1.15 -1.56 10.49
C SER A 172 1.93 -0.24 10.41
N THR A 173 2.63 -0.01 9.29
CA THR A 173 3.34 1.24 9.01
C THR A 173 2.86 1.84 7.70
N ALA A 174 2.45 3.11 7.72
CA ALA A 174 2.24 3.95 6.54
C ALA A 174 3.38 4.98 6.46
N THR A 175 3.85 5.27 5.25
CA THR A 175 4.97 6.19 5.04
C THR A 175 4.59 7.35 4.13
N TYR A 176 5.07 8.55 4.46
CA TYR A 176 4.82 9.79 3.74
C TYR A 176 6.14 10.49 3.45
N GLY A 177 6.62 10.36 2.21
CA GLY A 177 7.83 11.04 1.74
C GLY A 177 7.50 12.44 1.24
N LEU A 178 8.26 13.45 1.67
CA LEU A 178 8.07 14.87 1.32
C LEU A 178 9.17 15.38 0.42
N GLY A 179 8.79 16.15 -0.61
CA GLY A 179 9.74 16.78 -1.51
C GLY A 179 10.56 15.75 -2.29
N LEU A 180 11.74 16.17 -2.77
CA LEU A 180 12.61 15.33 -3.59
C LEU A 180 13.83 14.77 -2.83
N GLY A 181 14.00 15.12 -1.55
CA GLY A 181 15.19 14.79 -0.75
C GLY A 181 15.22 13.40 -0.13
N PHE A 182 14.06 12.80 0.14
CA PHE A 182 13.97 11.54 0.90
C PHE A 182 14.38 10.30 0.09
N ASN A 183 14.66 9.20 0.81
CA ASN A 183 14.97 7.89 0.23
C ASN A 183 13.67 7.13 -0.10
N GLU A 184 13.28 7.14 -1.37
CA GLU A 184 12.02 6.52 -1.84
C GLU A 184 12.00 5.00 -1.65
N LEU A 185 13.12 4.32 -1.85
CA LEU A 185 13.19 2.87 -1.68
C LEU A 185 12.96 2.49 -0.21
N LEU A 186 13.65 3.17 0.70
CA LEU A 186 13.54 2.94 2.13
C LEU A 186 12.10 3.18 2.62
N MET A 187 11.50 4.31 2.25
CA MET A 187 10.13 4.64 2.65
C MET A 187 9.12 3.64 2.09
N THR A 188 9.29 3.18 0.83
CA THR A 188 8.40 2.20 0.23
C THR A 188 8.54 0.82 0.88
N GLU A 189 9.76 0.36 1.17
CA GLU A 189 9.98 -0.93 1.83
C GLU A 189 9.49 -0.96 3.29
N MET A 190 9.51 0.18 3.99
CA MET A 190 8.99 0.30 5.35
C MET A 190 7.45 0.37 5.41
N ALA A 191 6.76 0.62 4.30
CA ALA A 191 5.31 0.66 4.26
C ALA A 191 4.72 -0.76 4.29
N ALA A 192 4.51 -1.29 5.49
CA ALA A 192 3.99 -2.63 5.73
C ALA A 192 2.55 -2.59 6.27
N GLY A 193 1.59 -3.13 5.53
CA GLY A 193 0.16 -3.09 5.88
C GLY A 193 -0.48 -1.70 5.84
N GLY A 194 0.25 -0.70 5.37
CA GLY A 194 -0.20 0.67 5.15
C GLY A 194 0.29 1.22 3.81
N PRO A 195 -0.21 2.38 3.36
CA PRO A 195 0.22 2.98 2.12
C PRO A 195 1.62 3.60 2.21
N ALA A 196 2.34 3.63 1.07
CA ALA A 196 3.42 4.56 0.82
C ALA A 196 2.88 5.74 0.02
N ARG A 197 3.17 6.97 0.44
CA ARG A 197 2.74 8.20 -0.21
C ARG A 197 3.94 9.08 -0.54
N PHE A 198 3.87 9.73 -1.69
CA PHE A 198 4.83 10.73 -2.10
C PHE A 198 4.13 12.08 -2.30
N ALA A 199 4.49 13.06 -1.50
CA ALA A 199 4.04 14.43 -1.59
C ALA A 199 5.19 15.30 -2.16
N GLN A 200 5.02 15.83 -3.36
CA GLN A 200 6.00 16.78 -3.93
C GLN A 200 6.02 18.08 -3.14
N ASP A 201 4.87 18.48 -2.58
CA ASP A 201 4.69 19.63 -1.74
C ASP A 201 4.02 19.19 -0.40
N ALA A 202 4.44 19.80 0.69
CA ALA A 202 3.91 19.54 2.01
C ALA A 202 2.39 19.84 2.15
N LEU A 203 1.83 20.67 1.27
CA LEU A 203 0.38 20.92 1.14
C LEU A 203 -0.41 19.67 0.77
N GLN A 204 0.25 18.66 0.17
CA GLN A 204 -0.39 17.39 -0.20
C GLN A 204 -0.56 16.41 0.98
N LEU A 205 0.06 16.69 2.13
CA LEU A 205 -0.02 15.80 3.31
C LEU A 205 -1.42 15.68 3.87
N GLU A 206 -2.11 16.81 4.00
CA GLU A 206 -3.46 16.81 4.55
C GLU A 206 -4.44 15.98 3.69
N PRO A 207 -4.53 16.16 2.36
CA PRO A 207 -5.32 15.28 1.50
C PRO A 207 -4.95 13.79 1.60
N TYR A 208 -3.66 13.46 1.76
CA TYR A 208 -3.25 12.07 1.93
C TYR A 208 -3.68 11.49 3.28
N PHE A 209 -3.50 12.25 4.37
CA PHE A 209 -3.98 11.83 5.68
C PHE A 209 -5.49 11.65 5.70
N ASP A 210 -6.22 12.52 5.01
CA ASP A 210 -7.67 12.44 4.87
C ASP A 210 -8.11 11.18 4.11
N ALA A 211 -7.47 10.90 2.98
CA ALA A 211 -7.76 9.70 2.20
C ALA A 211 -7.47 8.42 3.00
N ASP A 212 -6.32 8.37 3.69
CA ASP A 212 -5.93 7.21 4.47
C ASP A 212 -6.79 7.04 5.73
N PHE A 213 -7.20 8.13 6.38
CA PHE A 213 -8.17 8.11 7.47
C PHE A 213 -9.54 7.60 7.01
N ASN A 214 -10.00 8.01 5.82
CA ASN A 214 -11.26 7.52 5.27
C ASN A 214 -11.22 6.00 5.04
N LEU A 215 -10.11 5.46 4.50
CA LEU A 215 -9.92 4.02 4.34
C LEU A 215 -9.91 3.30 5.69
N LEU A 216 -9.20 3.84 6.69
CA LEU A 216 -9.19 3.28 8.05
C LEU A 216 -10.60 3.27 8.65
N SER A 217 -11.35 4.36 8.48
CA SER A 217 -12.70 4.51 9.04
C SER A 217 -13.74 3.57 8.40
N GLN A 218 -13.48 3.10 7.18
CA GLN A 218 -14.36 2.19 6.43
C GLN A 218 -13.90 0.73 6.52
N THR A 219 -12.84 0.44 7.26
CA THR A 219 -12.36 -0.92 7.46
C THR A 219 -13.41 -1.78 8.16
N VAL A 220 -13.69 -2.97 7.63
CA VAL A 220 -14.63 -3.95 8.16
C VAL A 220 -13.94 -5.22 8.67
N ALA A 221 -12.74 -5.52 8.17
CA ALA A 221 -11.87 -6.57 8.68
C ALA A 221 -10.41 -6.12 8.61
N PRO A 222 -9.79 -5.79 9.76
CA PRO A 222 -8.41 -5.28 9.78
C PRO A 222 -7.37 -6.36 9.44
N HIS A 223 -7.68 -7.62 9.66
CA HIS A 223 -6.76 -8.73 9.41
C HIS A 223 -7.38 -9.69 8.40
N VAL A 224 -6.74 -9.78 7.22
CA VAL A 224 -7.14 -10.68 6.14
C VAL A 224 -5.95 -11.54 5.74
N LEU A 225 -6.13 -12.85 5.77
CA LEU A 225 -5.13 -13.85 5.44
C LEU A 225 -5.65 -14.75 4.32
N LEU A 226 -4.78 -15.06 3.36
CA LEU A 226 -5.11 -15.91 2.22
C LEU A 226 -3.99 -16.92 1.97
N LYS A 227 -4.34 -18.20 1.84
CA LYS A 227 -3.44 -19.24 1.35
C LYS A 227 -4.02 -19.84 0.08
N LEU A 228 -3.25 -19.84 -0.98
CA LEU A 228 -3.65 -20.46 -2.25
C LEU A 228 -2.78 -21.68 -2.54
N THR A 229 -3.42 -22.78 -2.90
CA THR A 229 -2.76 -24.02 -3.33
C THR A 229 -3.35 -24.46 -4.66
N ALA A 230 -2.51 -25.04 -5.51
CA ALA A 230 -2.94 -25.62 -6.79
C ALA A 230 -2.41 -27.05 -6.90
N GLN A 231 -3.26 -27.97 -7.37
CA GLN A 231 -2.95 -29.39 -7.47
C GLN A 231 -3.39 -29.93 -8.84
N CYS A 232 -2.63 -30.90 -9.33
CA CYS A 232 -2.96 -31.69 -10.49
C CYS A 232 -2.86 -33.17 -10.11
N GLY A 233 -3.99 -33.81 -9.78
CA GLY A 233 -4.00 -35.10 -9.11
C GLY A 233 -3.24 -35.00 -7.77
N ASP A 234 -2.26 -35.87 -7.55
CA ASP A 234 -1.43 -35.87 -6.32
C ASP A 234 -0.26 -34.86 -6.37
N MET A 235 -0.07 -34.17 -7.49
CA MET A 235 1.05 -33.23 -7.66
C MET A 235 0.65 -31.82 -7.23
N THR A 236 1.42 -31.23 -6.30
CA THR A 236 1.30 -29.82 -5.94
C THR A 236 2.04 -28.95 -6.97
N LEU A 237 1.36 -27.95 -7.51
CA LEU A 237 1.94 -27.00 -8.47
C LEU A 237 2.61 -25.84 -7.74
N ASN A 238 3.59 -25.23 -8.39
CA ASN A 238 4.20 -24.00 -7.91
C ASN A 238 3.23 -22.83 -8.10
N VAL A 239 3.03 -22.05 -7.04
CA VAL A 239 2.14 -20.88 -7.00
C VAL A 239 2.94 -19.66 -6.57
N GLU A 240 3.06 -18.69 -7.48
CA GLU A 240 3.67 -17.39 -7.24
C GLU A 240 2.58 -16.37 -6.92
N ASN A 241 2.75 -15.60 -5.83
CA ASN A 241 1.94 -14.41 -5.56
C ASN A 241 2.47 -13.23 -6.38
N LEU A 242 1.59 -12.54 -7.10
CA LEU A 242 1.98 -11.43 -7.95
C LEU A 242 2.01 -10.08 -7.21
N ASN A 243 1.31 -9.96 -6.06
CA ASN A 243 1.20 -8.73 -5.26
C ASN A 243 2.42 -8.44 -4.36
N ASP A 244 3.36 -9.35 -4.22
CA ASP A 244 4.52 -9.21 -3.31
C ASP A 244 4.13 -9.10 -1.82
N PHE A 245 3.04 -9.77 -1.41
CA PHE A 245 2.61 -9.83 -0.01
C PHE A 245 3.48 -10.77 0.83
N SER A 246 3.72 -10.38 2.09
CA SER A 246 4.44 -11.23 3.04
C SER A 246 3.63 -12.45 3.45
N LYS A 247 4.31 -13.55 3.77
CA LYS A 247 3.72 -14.76 4.34
C LYS A 247 3.95 -14.83 5.84
N ASP A 248 3.00 -15.46 6.54
CA ASP A 248 3.22 -15.94 7.89
C ASP A 248 3.90 -17.33 7.88
N GLU A 249 4.23 -17.87 9.06
CA GLU A 249 4.86 -19.17 9.22
C GLU A 249 3.98 -20.34 8.73
N ALA A 250 2.65 -20.18 8.73
CA ALA A 250 1.70 -21.18 8.22
C ALA A 250 1.50 -21.09 6.70
N GLY A 251 2.15 -20.13 6.04
CA GLY A 251 2.15 -19.90 4.60
C GLY A 251 0.93 -19.11 4.10
N TYR A 252 0.23 -18.38 4.97
CA TYR A 252 -0.80 -17.44 4.58
C TYR A 252 -0.19 -16.09 4.21
N TYR A 253 -0.62 -15.52 3.09
CA TYR A 253 -0.31 -14.15 2.72
C TYR A 253 -1.14 -13.16 3.55
N ARG A 254 -0.49 -12.08 4.03
CA ARG A 254 -1.15 -10.97 4.70
C ARG A 254 -1.63 -9.96 3.67
N LEU A 255 -2.94 -9.87 3.50
CA LEU A 255 -3.56 -8.93 2.57
C LEU A 255 -3.85 -7.60 3.28
N PRO A 256 -4.06 -6.50 2.52
CA PRO A 256 -4.63 -5.28 3.06
C PRO A 256 -5.94 -5.53 3.78
N ALA A 257 -6.29 -4.66 4.74
CA ALA A 257 -7.57 -4.70 5.42
C ALA A 257 -8.74 -4.66 4.44
N ALA A 258 -9.82 -5.40 4.73
CA ALA A 258 -11.03 -5.31 3.95
C ALA A 258 -11.79 -4.03 4.30
N VAL A 259 -12.14 -3.26 3.29
CA VAL A 259 -12.83 -1.97 3.36
C VAL A 259 -14.25 -2.13 2.80
N ALA A 260 -15.22 -1.49 3.42
CA ALA A 260 -16.61 -1.55 2.97
C ALA A 260 -16.76 -1.08 1.53
N ASP A 261 -17.68 -1.70 0.81
CA ASP A 261 -17.97 -1.45 -0.61
C ASP A 261 -16.75 -1.56 -1.53
N ALA A 262 -15.81 -2.45 -1.17
CA ALA A 262 -14.57 -2.65 -1.89
C ALA A 262 -14.14 -4.12 -1.95
N GLU A 263 -13.24 -4.43 -2.88
CA GLU A 263 -12.61 -5.74 -3.04
C GLU A 263 -11.18 -5.71 -2.49
N THR A 264 -10.88 -6.56 -1.51
CA THR A 264 -9.50 -6.91 -1.16
C THR A 264 -9.11 -8.14 -1.96
N TRP A 265 -8.02 -8.07 -2.73
CA TRP A 265 -7.69 -9.11 -3.69
C TRP A 265 -6.20 -9.42 -3.77
N SER A 266 -5.91 -10.61 -4.28
CA SER A 266 -4.56 -11.06 -4.59
C SER A 266 -4.56 -11.90 -5.87
N ALA A 267 -3.60 -11.66 -6.74
CA ALA A 267 -3.41 -12.46 -7.94
C ALA A 267 -2.25 -13.43 -7.80
N PHE A 268 -2.39 -14.57 -8.45
CA PHE A 268 -1.43 -15.66 -8.39
C PHE A 268 -1.16 -16.21 -9.79
N ARG A 269 0.06 -16.67 -10.01
CA ARG A 269 0.46 -17.39 -11.22
C ARG A 269 0.82 -18.82 -10.87
N CYS A 270 0.05 -19.78 -11.37
CA CYS A 270 0.28 -21.22 -11.16
C CYS A 270 1.08 -21.76 -12.33
N SER A 271 2.26 -22.35 -12.10
CA SER A 271 3.10 -22.98 -13.12
C SER A 271 2.51 -24.31 -13.57
N LEU A 272 2.52 -24.55 -14.88
CA LEU A 272 1.99 -25.75 -15.53
C LEU A 272 3.07 -26.61 -16.17
N ASP A 273 4.36 -26.29 -15.97
CA ASP A 273 5.49 -26.92 -16.68
C ASP A 273 5.60 -28.44 -16.47
N LEU A 274 5.02 -28.98 -15.43
CA LEU A 274 5.10 -30.39 -15.05
C LEU A 274 3.85 -31.21 -15.42
N ILE A 275 2.84 -30.60 -16.08
CA ILE A 275 1.56 -31.26 -16.34
C ILE A 275 1.63 -32.07 -17.62
N LYS A 276 1.78 -33.38 -17.47
CA LYS A 276 1.61 -34.37 -18.58
C LYS A 276 0.36 -35.20 -18.30
N ASN A 277 -0.59 -35.23 -19.24
CA ASN A 277 -1.82 -36.05 -19.17
C ASN A 277 -2.83 -35.65 -18.05
N ALA A 278 -2.80 -34.40 -17.60
CA ALA A 278 -3.81 -33.89 -16.68
C ALA A 278 -5.21 -33.85 -17.30
N LYS A 279 -6.24 -34.12 -16.49
CA LYS A 279 -7.64 -33.91 -16.86
C LYS A 279 -8.21 -32.63 -16.26
N ALA A 280 -7.73 -32.28 -15.08
CA ALA A 280 -8.14 -31.11 -14.35
C ALA A 280 -7.00 -30.58 -13.46
N ILE A 281 -7.11 -29.29 -13.09
CA ILE A 281 -6.26 -28.61 -12.11
C ILE A 281 -7.21 -28.07 -11.06
N ASP A 282 -6.99 -28.45 -9.80
CA ASP A 282 -7.78 -28.00 -8.67
C ASP A 282 -7.03 -26.90 -7.94
N ILE A 283 -7.67 -25.75 -7.79
CA ILE A 283 -7.14 -24.56 -7.11
C ILE A 283 -8.01 -24.30 -5.90
N LYS A 284 -7.37 -24.10 -4.75
CA LYS A 284 -8.03 -23.90 -3.47
C LYS A 284 -7.51 -22.65 -2.81
N ALA A 285 -8.41 -21.74 -2.46
CA ALA A 285 -8.16 -20.56 -1.66
C ALA A 285 -8.71 -20.77 -0.24
N ASP A 286 -7.84 -20.66 0.75
CA ASP A 286 -8.20 -20.75 2.16
C ASP A 286 -8.08 -19.35 2.77
N TRP A 287 -9.22 -18.78 3.15
CA TRP A 287 -9.36 -17.45 3.67
C TRP A 287 -9.54 -17.46 5.17
N LYS A 288 -8.88 -16.52 5.86
CA LYS A 288 -9.12 -16.21 7.27
C LYS A 288 -9.22 -14.69 7.41
N TRP A 289 -10.19 -14.23 8.20
CA TRP A 289 -10.28 -12.81 8.54
C TRP A 289 -10.87 -12.60 9.93
N THR A 290 -10.54 -11.45 10.52
CA THR A 290 -11.09 -11.04 11.81
C THR A 290 -11.94 -9.79 11.58
N THR A 291 -13.19 -9.82 12.02
CA THR A 291 -14.12 -8.68 11.98
C THR A 291 -13.90 -7.75 13.19
N LEU A 292 -14.45 -6.52 13.14
CA LEU A 292 -14.28 -5.51 14.21
C LEU A 292 -14.81 -5.96 15.58
N ASP A 293 -15.76 -6.90 15.62
CA ASP A 293 -16.24 -7.51 16.88
C ASP A 293 -15.30 -8.64 17.40
N GLY A 294 -14.10 -8.76 16.82
CA GLY A 294 -13.09 -9.75 17.22
C GLY A 294 -13.36 -11.18 16.76
N LYS A 295 -14.45 -11.41 16.01
CA LYS A 295 -14.76 -12.75 15.52
C LYS A 295 -13.84 -13.15 14.38
N GLN A 296 -13.31 -14.36 14.51
CA GLN A 296 -12.52 -14.99 13.45
C GLN A 296 -13.42 -15.80 12.52
N HIS A 297 -13.20 -15.63 11.24
CA HIS A 297 -13.89 -16.35 10.17
C HIS A 297 -12.88 -17.13 9.36
N GLN A 298 -13.28 -18.29 8.89
CA GLN A 298 -12.51 -19.08 7.93
C GLN A 298 -13.46 -19.61 6.86
N GLN A 299 -13.06 -19.46 5.61
CA GLN A 299 -13.82 -19.99 4.47
C GLN A 299 -12.88 -20.50 3.40
N GLN A 300 -13.28 -21.55 2.70
CA GLN A 300 -12.56 -22.10 1.55
C GLN A 300 -13.36 -21.89 0.29
N ASP A 301 -12.67 -21.50 -0.77
CA ASP A 301 -13.21 -21.47 -2.12
C ASP A 301 -12.35 -22.36 -3.02
N CYS A 302 -13.00 -23.10 -3.91
CA CYS A 302 -12.36 -24.09 -4.76
C CYS A 302 -12.77 -23.89 -6.22
N LEU A 303 -11.80 -24.00 -7.12
CA LEU A 303 -12.01 -23.87 -8.55
C LEU A 303 -11.31 -25.04 -9.27
N SER A 304 -12.04 -25.77 -10.13
CA SER A 304 -11.47 -26.84 -10.96
C SER A 304 -11.40 -26.39 -12.42
N LEU A 305 -10.20 -26.35 -12.99
CA LEU A 305 -9.93 -25.98 -14.37
C LEU A 305 -9.82 -27.25 -15.22
N LYS A 306 -10.54 -27.30 -16.33
CA LYS A 306 -10.47 -28.42 -17.27
C LYS A 306 -9.20 -28.33 -18.13
N VAL A 307 -8.58 -29.48 -18.40
CA VAL A 307 -7.53 -29.58 -19.40
C VAL A 307 -8.10 -30.12 -20.69
N GLY A 308 -7.96 -29.37 -21.78
CA GLY A 308 -8.55 -29.68 -23.07
C GLY A 308 -7.62 -29.41 -24.25
N LYS A 309 -8.15 -29.51 -25.47
CA LYS A 309 -7.38 -29.30 -26.70
C LYS A 309 -7.10 -27.82 -26.98
N LYS A 310 -7.96 -26.93 -26.49
CA LYS A 310 -7.86 -25.46 -26.69
C LYS A 310 -8.12 -24.73 -25.36
N THR A 311 -7.42 -23.64 -25.16
CA THR A 311 -7.66 -22.72 -24.06
C THR A 311 -8.95 -21.95 -24.28
N SER A 312 -9.77 -21.75 -23.23
CA SER A 312 -10.99 -20.94 -23.28
C SER A 312 -10.67 -19.45 -23.46
N LYS A 313 -11.71 -18.66 -23.80
CA LYS A 313 -11.58 -17.18 -23.80
C LYS A 313 -11.11 -16.71 -22.40
N PRO A 314 -10.19 -15.73 -22.33
CA PRO A 314 -9.72 -15.23 -21.05
C PRO A 314 -10.82 -14.49 -20.28
N ASN A 315 -10.74 -14.54 -18.95
CA ASN A 315 -11.53 -13.70 -18.07
C ASN A 315 -10.87 -12.31 -18.00
N GLU A 316 -11.59 -11.29 -18.44
CA GLU A 316 -11.07 -9.92 -18.57
C GLU A 316 -10.60 -9.37 -17.21
N GLN A 317 -11.37 -9.57 -16.12
CA GLN A 317 -11.01 -9.09 -14.79
C GLN A 317 -9.68 -9.68 -14.30
N VAL A 318 -9.48 -11.00 -14.45
CA VAL A 318 -8.24 -11.66 -14.06
C VAL A 318 -7.08 -11.13 -14.88
N THR A 319 -7.27 -11.01 -16.20
CA THR A 319 -6.24 -10.54 -17.13
C THR A 319 -5.82 -9.11 -16.81
N GLU A 320 -6.77 -8.22 -16.54
CA GLU A 320 -6.48 -6.82 -16.20
C GLU A 320 -5.75 -6.69 -14.87
N ARG A 321 -6.19 -7.40 -13.82
CA ARG A 321 -5.52 -7.37 -12.51
C ARG A 321 -4.09 -7.91 -12.59
N CYS A 322 -3.85 -8.98 -13.33
CA CYS A 322 -2.49 -9.49 -13.55
C CYS A 322 -1.64 -8.52 -14.38
N ALA A 323 -2.23 -7.86 -15.39
CA ALA A 323 -1.53 -6.84 -16.16
C ALA A 323 -1.11 -5.63 -15.29
N GLU A 324 -1.95 -5.19 -14.34
CA GLU A 324 -1.60 -4.14 -13.37
C GLU A 324 -0.41 -4.54 -12.51
N LEU A 325 -0.34 -5.79 -12.03
CA LEU A 325 0.76 -6.28 -11.21
C LEU A 325 2.06 -6.47 -12.02
N ASP A 326 1.94 -6.95 -13.25
CA ASP A 326 3.09 -7.02 -14.16
C ASP A 326 3.59 -5.60 -14.52
N ALA A 327 2.66 -4.61 -14.66
CA ALA A 327 3.00 -3.20 -14.84
C ALA A 327 3.71 -2.62 -13.58
N ALA A 328 3.25 -2.98 -12.38
CA ALA A 328 3.91 -2.60 -11.13
C ALA A 328 5.36 -3.08 -11.07
N ARG A 329 5.61 -4.33 -11.48
CA ARG A 329 6.96 -4.90 -11.55
C ARG A 329 7.84 -4.18 -12.58
N LEU A 330 7.27 -3.81 -13.73
CA LEU A 330 8.00 -3.04 -14.75
C LEU A 330 8.31 -1.61 -14.29
N ALA A 331 7.37 -0.95 -13.59
CA ALA A 331 7.61 0.37 -13.00
C ALA A 331 8.75 0.33 -11.97
N ARG A 332 8.81 -0.72 -11.13
CA ARG A 332 9.91 -0.93 -10.18
C ARG A 332 11.26 -1.09 -10.89
N LYS A 333 11.30 -1.93 -11.93
CA LYS A 333 12.52 -2.11 -12.76
C LYS A 333 12.93 -0.81 -13.46
N ALA A 334 11.96 -0.02 -13.93
CA ALA A 334 12.23 1.29 -14.52
C ALA A 334 12.86 2.25 -13.49
N SER A 335 12.36 2.28 -12.25
CA SER A 335 12.95 3.04 -11.16
C SER A 335 14.39 2.60 -10.86
N GLU A 336 14.63 1.29 -10.78
CA GLU A 336 15.97 0.72 -10.54
C GLU A 336 16.96 1.11 -11.66
N ALA A 337 16.55 0.98 -12.93
CA ALA A 337 17.36 1.38 -14.08
C ALA A 337 17.69 2.88 -14.06
N ALA A 338 16.71 3.73 -13.77
CA ALA A 338 16.91 5.17 -13.69
C ALA A 338 17.88 5.56 -12.55
N ARG A 339 17.82 4.89 -11.40
CA ARG A 339 18.77 5.10 -10.29
C ARG A 339 20.21 4.73 -10.65
N LEU A 340 20.40 3.80 -11.59
CA LEU A 340 21.69 3.44 -12.14
C LEU A 340 22.12 4.34 -13.31
N GLY A 341 21.28 5.33 -13.68
CA GLY A 341 21.53 6.25 -14.80
C GLY A 341 21.17 5.69 -16.17
N ASP A 342 20.58 4.47 -16.24
CA ASP A 342 20.21 3.83 -17.50
C ASP A 342 18.78 4.17 -17.91
N PHE A 343 18.60 5.38 -18.45
CA PHE A 343 17.30 5.87 -18.91
C PHE A 343 16.79 5.17 -20.19
N ILE A 344 17.69 4.51 -20.95
CA ILE A 344 17.29 3.73 -22.12
C ILE A 344 16.53 2.49 -21.66
N VAL A 345 17.09 1.74 -20.71
CA VAL A 345 16.45 0.58 -20.13
C VAL A 345 15.18 0.97 -19.35
N ALA A 346 15.20 2.07 -18.62
CA ALA A 346 14.01 2.60 -17.95
C ALA A 346 12.87 2.86 -18.95
N GLY A 347 13.17 3.52 -20.09
CA GLY A 347 12.21 3.76 -21.17
C GLY A 347 11.67 2.48 -21.80
N GLN A 348 12.51 1.46 -21.99
CA GLN A 348 12.06 0.15 -22.48
C GLN A 348 11.06 -0.52 -21.52
N HIS A 349 11.28 -0.43 -20.21
CA HIS A 349 10.34 -0.96 -19.22
C HIS A 349 8.99 -0.24 -19.27
N ILE A 350 8.95 1.09 -19.49
CA ILE A 350 7.71 1.84 -19.66
C ILE A 350 6.98 1.41 -20.93
N GLN A 351 7.68 1.25 -22.05
CA GLN A 351 7.07 0.77 -23.30
C GLN A 351 6.50 -0.64 -23.15
N ASN A 352 7.22 -1.52 -22.47
CA ASN A 352 6.71 -2.87 -22.15
C ASN A 352 5.45 -2.80 -21.26
N MET A 353 5.39 -1.86 -20.31
CA MET A 353 4.22 -1.63 -19.47
C MET A 353 2.98 -1.24 -20.30
N ARG A 354 3.12 -0.33 -21.28
CA ARG A 354 2.04 0.01 -22.23
C ARG A 354 1.58 -1.21 -23.02
N GLY A 355 2.49 -2.11 -23.40
CA GLY A 355 2.19 -3.32 -24.15
C GLY A 355 1.35 -4.35 -23.41
N LEU A 356 1.30 -4.31 -22.05
CA LEU A 356 0.54 -5.24 -21.24
C LEU A 356 -0.97 -5.09 -21.41
N SER A 357 -1.48 -3.86 -21.44
CA SER A 357 -2.90 -3.58 -21.67
C SER A 357 -3.08 -2.17 -22.23
N ALA A 358 -3.18 -2.06 -23.55
CA ALA A 358 -3.41 -0.77 -24.23
C ALA A 358 -4.78 -0.13 -23.93
N GLN A 359 -5.70 -0.88 -23.34
CA GLN A 359 -7.06 -0.43 -22.99
C GLN A 359 -7.19 -0.06 -21.51
N ASN A 360 -6.23 -0.44 -20.64
CA ASN A 360 -6.27 -0.10 -19.24
C ASN A 360 -5.81 1.35 -19.03
N ALA A 361 -6.78 2.24 -18.77
CA ALA A 361 -6.54 3.67 -18.61
C ALA A 361 -5.58 3.99 -17.45
N TYR A 362 -5.57 3.17 -16.40
CA TYR A 362 -4.69 3.36 -15.26
C TYR A 362 -3.22 3.07 -15.62
N ILE A 363 -2.94 1.92 -16.26
CA ILE A 363 -1.58 1.58 -16.73
C ILE A 363 -1.08 2.64 -17.72
N CYS A 364 -1.93 3.04 -18.68
CA CYS A 364 -1.58 4.08 -19.65
C CYS A 364 -1.28 5.40 -18.97
N GLY A 365 -2.09 5.83 -18.00
CA GLY A 365 -1.89 7.07 -17.27
C GLY A 365 -0.58 7.09 -16.46
N VAL A 366 -0.22 5.98 -15.82
CA VAL A 366 1.08 5.84 -15.15
C VAL A 366 2.23 5.92 -16.15
N ALA A 367 2.12 5.23 -17.30
CA ALA A 367 3.13 5.27 -18.35
C ALA A 367 3.31 6.67 -18.92
N ASP A 368 2.21 7.39 -19.22
CA ASP A 368 2.25 8.78 -19.72
C ASP A 368 2.96 9.74 -18.76
N ASN A 369 2.66 9.59 -17.45
CA ASN A 369 3.32 10.38 -16.42
C ASN A 369 4.83 10.12 -16.38
N LEU A 370 5.23 8.86 -16.37
CA LEU A 370 6.64 8.45 -16.33
C LEU A 370 7.40 8.91 -17.59
N GLU A 371 6.82 8.76 -18.79
CA GLU A 371 7.42 9.25 -20.04
C GLU A 371 7.60 10.77 -20.02
N SER A 372 6.60 11.50 -19.50
CA SER A 372 6.69 12.97 -19.36
C SER A 372 7.85 13.39 -18.47
N LEU A 373 8.14 12.64 -17.39
CA LEU A 373 9.28 12.93 -16.50
C LEU A 373 10.62 12.64 -17.18
N VAL A 374 10.72 11.52 -17.93
CA VAL A 374 11.91 11.21 -18.74
C VAL A 374 12.15 12.30 -19.79
N ALA A 375 11.12 12.74 -20.50
CA ALA A 375 11.21 13.78 -21.54
C ALA A 375 11.69 15.14 -20.98
N ARG A 376 11.41 15.44 -19.72
CA ARG A 376 11.88 16.66 -19.02
C ARG A 376 13.28 16.51 -18.43
N GLY A 377 13.88 15.32 -18.47
CA GLY A 377 15.15 15.02 -17.83
C GLY A 377 15.08 14.98 -16.29
N ASP A 378 13.87 14.83 -15.72
CA ASP A 378 13.65 14.82 -14.28
C ASP A 378 13.81 13.39 -13.72
N ALA A 379 15.07 12.97 -13.61
CA ALA A 379 15.45 11.64 -13.14
C ALA A 379 15.00 11.34 -11.70
N VAL A 380 15.02 12.36 -10.84
CA VAL A 380 14.69 12.20 -9.41
C VAL A 380 13.19 11.97 -9.23
N SER A 381 12.37 12.82 -9.84
CA SER A 381 10.91 12.65 -9.81
C SER A 381 10.48 11.37 -10.50
N PHE A 382 11.16 10.98 -11.59
CA PHE A 382 10.89 9.73 -12.30
C PHE A 382 11.07 8.50 -11.39
N SER A 383 12.23 8.38 -10.74
CA SER A 383 12.54 7.23 -9.88
C SER A 383 11.49 7.10 -8.75
N LYS A 384 11.14 8.22 -8.11
CA LYS A 384 10.13 8.27 -7.05
C LYS A 384 8.75 7.87 -7.57
N GLU A 385 8.26 8.51 -8.62
CA GLU A 385 6.94 8.24 -9.20
C GLU A 385 6.79 6.79 -9.68
N ALA A 386 7.84 6.23 -10.31
CA ALA A 386 7.83 4.85 -10.76
C ALA A 386 7.70 3.87 -9.58
N LEU A 387 8.44 4.10 -8.49
CA LEU A 387 8.41 3.22 -7.32
C LEU A 387 7.09 3.33 -6.56
N TYR A 388 6.57 4.55 -6.35
CA TYR A 388 5.27 4.76 -5.69
C TYR A 388 4.10 4.26 -6.52
N SER A 389 4.14 4.41 -7.85
CA SER A 389 3.15 3.82 -8.74
C SER A 389 3.17 2.29 -8.65
N SER A 390 4.37 1.67 -8.62
CA SER A 390 4.53 0.23 -8.39
C SER A 390 3.88 -0.21 -7.06
N SER A 391 4.21 0.46 -5.96
CA SER A 391 3.64 0.14 -4.64
C SER A 391 2.12 0.31 -4.61
N THR A 392 1.60 1.36 -5.23
CA THR A 392 0.15 1.61 -5.30
C THR A 392 -0.57 0.53 -6.08
N MET A 393 -0.05 0.12 -7.25
CA MET A 393 -0.62 -0.98 -8.05
C MET A 393 -0.61 -2.31 -7.29
N SER A 394 0.48 -2.63 -6.58
CA SER A 394 0.61 -3.89 -5.84
C SER A 394 -0.32 -4.00 -4.63
N ASN A 395 -0.69 -2.87 -4.00
CA ASN A 395 -1.50 -2.81 -2.77
C ASN A 395 -2.90 -2.22 -3.01
N ARG A 396 -3.35 -2.17 -4.26
CA ARG A 396 -4.61 -1.52 -4.61
C ARG A 396 -5.81 -2.26 -4.03
N ILE A 397 -6.68 -1.51 -3.36
CA ILE A 397 -8.03 -1.93 -3.00
C ILE A 397 -8.94 -1.46 -4.13
N ALA A 398 -9.72 -2.35 -4.73
CA ALA A 398 -10.62 -2.04 -5.83
C ALA A 398 -12.03 -1.74 -5.32
N ASP A 399 -12.68 -0.75 -5.91
CA ASP A 399 -14.09 -0.43 -5.62
C ASP A 399 -15.01 -1.47 -6.29
N ASN A 400 -16.10 -1.91 -5.64
CA ASN A 400 -17.03 -2.90 -6.19
C ASN A 400 -17.69 -2.41 -7.50
N ASN A 401 -17.68 -1.11 -7.75
CA ASN A 401 -18.23 -0.48 -8.96
C ASN A 401 -17.20 -0.22 -10.06
N GLU A 402 -15.94 -0.61 -9.91
CA GLU A 402 -14.86 -0.35 -10.87
C GLU A 402 -15.02 -1.05 -12.24
N MET A 403 -16.01 -1.91 -12.42
CA MET A 403 -16.38 -2.37 -13.78
C MET A 403 -16.88 -1.25 -14.70
N SER A 404 -17.08 -0.03 -14.19
CA SER A 404 -17.56 1.14 -14.95
C SER A 404 -16.51 2.24 -15.20
N GLY A 405 -15.23 1.95 -15.21
CA GLY A 405 -14.18 2.80 -15.81
C GLY A 405 -14.00 4.25 -15.28
N SER A 406 -14.75 4.69 -14.27
CA SER A 406 -14.81 6.12 -13.92
C SER A 406 -14.03 6.54 -12.65
N LEU A 407 -13.67 5.62 -11.76
CA LEU A 407 -13.08 5.97 -10.46
C LEU A 407 -11.54 6.02 -10.43
N ASP A 408 -10.86 5.39 -11.38
CA ASP A 408 -9.41 5.54 -11.54
C ASP A 408 -8.99 6.91 -12.06
N SER A 409 -9.86 7.59 -12.82
CA SER A 409 -9.66 8.99 -13.18
C SER A 409 -9.65 9.90 -11.95
N ASP A 410 -10.37 9.56 -10.89
CA ASP A 410 -10.47 10.38 -9.69
C ASP A 410 -9.25 10.26 -8.76
N ARG A 411 -8.56 9.11 -8.69
CA ARG A 411 -7.29 9.00 -7.95
C ARG A 411 -6.13 9.68 -8.69
N PHE A 412 -6.10 9.59 -10.01
CA PHE A 412 -5.24 10.42 -10.86
C PHE A 412 -5.73 11.87 -10.87
N GLY A 413 -7.03 12.10 -10.83
CA GLY A 413 -7.71 13.38 -10.70
C GLY A 413 -7.46 14.05 -9.34
N LEU A 414 -7.38 13.31 -8.24
CA LEU A 414 -6.95 13.81 -6.93
C LEU A 414 -5.51 14.32 -6.99
N ARG A 415 -4.58 13.61 -7.65
CA ARG A 415 -3.22 14.13 -7.89
C ARG A 415 -3.24 15.37 -8.79
N LYS A 416 -4.00 15.37 -9.90
CA LYS A 416 -4.15 16.53 -10.79
C LYS A 416 -4.88 17.69 -10.12
N ALA A 417 -5.92 17.46 -9.34
CA ALA A 417 -6.67 18.50 -8.62
C ALA A 417 -5.83 19.10 -7.49
N VAL A 418 -5.01 18.30 -6.81
CA VAL A 418 -4.06 18.76 -5.79
C VAL A 418 -2.90 19.53 -6.47
N GLN A 419 -2.37 19.04 -7.59
CA GLN A 419 -1.38 19.77 -8.38
C GLN A 419 -1.94 21.07 -9.00
N GLY A 420 -3.20 21.07 -9.46
CA GLY A 420 -3.87 22.25 -10.01
C GLY A 420 -4.14 23.34 -8.96
N LYS A 421 -4.44 22.97 -7.72
CA LYS A 421 -4.60 23.92 -6.60
C LYS A 421 -3.27 24.50 -6.12
N ALA A 422 -2.21 23.69 -6.09
CA ALA A 422 -0.87 24.18 -5.76
C ALA A 422 -0.35 25.21 -6.76
N ASN A 423 -0.65 25.04 -8.07
CA ASN A 423 -0.26 26.01 -9.11
C ASN A 423 -1.11 27.30 -9.12
N GLN A 424 -2.30 27.31 -8.53
CA GLN A 424 -3.13 28.52 -8.42
C GLN A 424 -2.88 29.32 -7.14
N GLY A 425 -2.30 28.71 -6.10
CA GLY A 425 -1.93 29.39 -4.86
C GLY A 425 -0.59 30.14 -4.91
N GLY A 426 0.18 30.00 -5.98
CA GLY A 426 1.48 30.65 -6.17
C GLY A 426 1.42 31.97 -6.97
N GLN A 427 0.24 32.50 -7.27
CA GLN A 427 0.05 33.76 -8.03
C GLN A 427 -0.80 34.80 -7.28
N SER A 428 -0.77 34.81 -5.97
CA SER A 428 -1.38 35.91 -5.20
C SER A 428 -0.42 36.45 -4.15
#